data_f13c803f5373d7942d1d6cb321e9fb87
#
_entry.id   f13c803f5373d7942d1d6cb321e9fb87
#
_cell.length_a   1.000
_cell.length_b   1.000
_cell.length_c   1.000
_cell.angle_alpha   90.00
_cell.angle_beta   90.00
_cell.angle_gamma   90.00
#
_symmetry.space_group_name_H-M   'P 1'
#
loop_
_entity.id
_entity.type
_entity.pdbx_description
1 polymer ?
#
loop_
_entity_poly.entity_id
_entity_poly.type
_entity_poly.pdbx_seq_one_letter_code
_entity_poly.pdbx_strand_id
1 'polypeptide(L)'
;GLAKNELVEDGYPVFGGNGQIGFYSKYLYEEPQILISCRGAASGKVLVSLPKSFITSNSLIIELKDRRYYEYLKQYFMLHQLYDYATGSAQPQITIDGLRHLTVPYPPFDLIKTLTNQLKAISDCIYSNDIENQALSRLRDTLLPKLMSGEIDVSKVDLTQLTNNHLADY
;
A
#
# COMPACT_ATOMS: atom_id res chain seq x y z
N GLY A 1 -19.92 4.97 -6.02
CA GLY A 1 -18.46 4.97 -6.12
C GLY A 1 -17.97 6.40 -6.13
N LEU A 2 -16.73 6.62 -5.71
CA LEU A 2 -16.11 7.94 -5.71
C LEU A 2 -15.91 8.41 -7.17
N ALA A 3 -16.33 9.63 -7.49
CA ALA A 3 -16.14 10.21 -8.82
C ALA A 3 -14.73 10.84 -8.92
N LYS A 4 -14.16 10.91 -10.14
CA LYS A 4 -12.81 11.47 -10.33
C LYS A 4 -12.65 12.91 -9.85
N ASN A 5 -13.71 13.70 -9.93
CA ASN A 5 -13.74 15.10 -9.48
C ASN A 5 -13.80 15.27 -7.96
N GLU A 6 -13.96 14.17 -7.22
CA GLU A 6 -13.94 14.18 -5.75
C GLU A 6 -12.54 13.91 -5.18
N LEU A 7 -11.58 13.52 -6.05
CA LEU A 7 -10.19 13.34 -5.64
C LEU A 7 -9.54 14.68 -5.33
N VAL A 8 -8.67 14.69 -4.34
CA VAL A 8 -7.91 15.86 -3.86
C VAL A 8 -6.42 15.67 -4.12
N GLU A 9 -5.65 16.77 -4.05
CA GLU A 9 -4.19 16.71 -4.27
C GLU A 9 -3.46 16.04 -3.10
N ASP A 10 -3.98 16.20 -1.87
CA ASP A 10 -3.41 15.62 -0.65
C ASP A 10 -4.53 15.13 0.28
N GLY A 11 -4.29 14.03 0.98
CA GLY A 11 -5.27 13.41 1.87
C GLY A 11 -5.01 11.93 2.09
N TYR A 12 -6.10 11.18 2.26
CA TYR A 12 -6.05 9.74 2.47
C TYR A 12 -5.99 8.98 1.13
N PRO A 13 -5.14 7.94 1.01
CA PRO A 13 -4.99 7.20 -0.24
C PRO A 13 -6.29 6.52 -0.65
N VAL A 14 -6.61 6.61 -1.95
CA VAL A 14 -7.77 5.97 -2.57
C VAL A 14 -7.31 4.80 -3.41
N PHE A 15 -7.85 3.62 -3.14
CA PHE A 15 -7.54 2.41 -3.89
C PHE A 15 -8.68 2.04 -4.85
N GLY A 16 -8.31 1.88 -6.12
CA GLY A 16 -9.14 1.29 -7.17
C GLY A 16 -8.74 -0.14 -7.47
N GLY A 17 -9.30 -0.71 -8.55
CA GLY A 17 -9.02 -2.11 -8.94
C GLY A 17 -7.57 -2.41 -9.32
N ASN A 18 -6.75 -1.42 -9.67
CA ASN A 18 -5.36 -1.67 -10.09
C ASN A 18 -4.30 -1.02 -9.18
N GLY A 19 -4.71 -0.47 -8.05
CA GLY A 19 -3.82 0.19 -7.07
C GLY A 19 -4.34 1.54 -6.62
N GLN A 20 -3.46 2.35 -6.07
CA GLN A 20 -3.79 3.70 -5.65
C GLN A 20 -4.09 4.59 -6.87
N ILE A 21 -5.19 5.34 -6.80
CA ILE A 21 -5.68 6.20 -7.90
C ILE A 21 -5.69 7.69 -7.55
N GLY A 22 -5.35 8.07 -6.33
CA GLY A 22 -5.31 9.44 -5.85
C GLY A 22 -5.53 9.52 -4.35
N PHE A 23 -6.00 10.67 -3.91
CA PHE A 23 -6.28 10.94 -2.50
C PHE A 23 -7.71 11.45 -2.31
N TYR A 24 -8.24 11.30 -1.08
CA TYR A 24 -9.56 11.77 -0.71
C TYR A 24 -9.55 12.36 0.70
N SER A 25 -10.50 13.22 1.00
CA SER A 25 -10.60 13.89 2.31
C SER A 25 -11.02 12.97 3.47
N LYS A 26 -11.47 11.74 3.17
CA LYS A 26 -11.94 10.77 4.16
C LYS A 26 -11.38 9.39 3.86
N TYR A 27 -11.24 8.57 4.89
CA TYR A 27 -10.92 7.15 4.77
C TYR A 27 -12.10 6.30 5.28
N LEU A 28 -12.14 5.04 4.87
CA LEU A 28 -13.12 4.05 5.34
C LEU A 28 -12.47 2.98 6.23
N TYR A 29 -11.18 2.71 6.03
CA TYR A 29 -10.46 1.65 6.73
C TYR A 29 -9.23 2.23 7.43
N GLU A 30 -9.20 2.12 8.75
CA GLU A 30 -8.06 2.56 9.57
C GLU A 30 -6.82 1.71 9.29
N GLU A 31 -7.01 0.39 9.20
CA GLU A 31 -5.94 -0.57 8.97
C GLU A 31 -5.85 -1.00 7.50
N PRO A 32 -4.65 -1.43 7.02
CA PRO A 32 -4.49 -1.92 5.66
C PRO A 32 -5.36 -3.15 5.39
N GLN A 33 -5.89 -3.24 4.18
CA GLN A 33 -6.78 -4.31 3.73
C GLN A 33 -6.17 -5.11 2.59
N ILE A 34 -6.49 -6.40 2.50
CA ILE A 34 -6.18 -7.24 1.35
C ILE A 34 -7.32 -7.06 0.34
N LEU A 35 -6.99 -6.63 -0.87
CA LEU A 35 -7.92 -6.27 -1.91
C LEU A 35 -7.82 -7.22 -3.09
N ILE A 36 -8.95 -7.53 -3.71
CA ILE A 36 -9.02 -8.27 -4.97
C ILE A 36 -9.63 -7.33 -6.01
N SER A 37 -8.91 -7.05 -7.08
CA SER A 37 -9.48 -6.34 -8.23
C SER A 37 -10.64 -7.15 -8.81
N CYS A 38 -11.81 -6.55 -8.91
CA CYS A 38 -13.01 -7.29 -9.31
C CYS A 38 -13.51 -6.98 -10.71
N ARG A 39 -12.91 -6.03 -11.43
CA ARG A 39 -13.36 -5.62 -12.78
C ARG A 39 -12.23 -5.30 -13.73
N GLY A 40 -12.45 -5.61 -15.02
CA GLY A 40 -11.54 -5.29 -16.13
C GLY A 40 -10.32 -6.21 -16.19
N ALA A 41 -9.31 -5.79 -16.95
CA ALA A 41 -8.10 -6.60 -17.22
C ALA A 41 -7.31 -6.98 -15.96
N ALA A 42 -7.48 -6.26 -14.86
CA ALA A 42 -6.82 -6.56 -13.59
C ALA A 42 -7.64 -7.51 -12.68
N SER A 43 -8.80 -8.01 -13.14
CA SER A 43 -9.63 -8.91 -12.33
C SER A 43 -8.85 -10.11 -11.84
N GLY A 44 -8.82 -10.32 -10.52
CA GLY A 44 -8.04 -11.37 -9.86
C GLY A 44 -6.71 -10.92 -9.31
N LYS A 45 -6.24 -9.72 -9.67
CA LYS A 45 -5.05 -9.14 -9.05
C LYS A 45 -5.30 -8.86 -7.57
N VAL A 46 -4.43 -9.39 -6.74
CA VAL A 46 -4.44 -9.07 -5.31
C VAL A 46 -3.54 -7.89 -5.03
N LEU A 47 -4.02 -6.99 -4.21
CA LEU A 47 -3.36 -5.76 -3.78
C LEU A 47 -3.48 -5.61 -2.27
N VAL A 48 -2.68 -4.73 -1.70
CA VAL A 48 -2.79 -4.33 -0.29
C VAL A 48 -2.97 -2.81 -0.23
N SER A 49 -3.94 -2.36 0.55
CA SER A 49 -4.11 -0.93 0.80
C SER A 49 -3.12 -0.42 1.85
N LEU A 50 -2.89 0.88 1.84
CA LEU A 50 -2.23 1.56 2.94
C LEU A 50 -3.18 1.71 4.14
N PRO A 51 -2.65 2.00 5.35
CA PRO A 51 -3.48 2.45 6.46
C PRO A 51 -4.27 3.70 6.08
N LYS A 52 -5.41 3.91 6.73
CA LYS A 52 -6.30 5.07 6.51
C LYS A 52 -6.64 5.27 5.05
N SER A 53 -7.14 4.21 4.41
CA SER A 53 -7.46 4.23 2.97
C SER A 53 -8.96 4.29 2.70
N PHE A 54 -9.30 4.91 1.58
CA PHE A 54 -10.61 4.79 0.93
C PHE A 54 -10.51 3.73 -0.18
N ILE A 55 -11.42 2.75 -0.17
CA ILE A 55 -11.43 1.66 -1.16
C ILE A 55 -12.70 1.77 -2.00
N THR A 56 -12.52 1.84 -3.31
CA THR A 56 -13.65 1.96 -4.26
C THR A 56 -14.30 0.60 -4.52
N SER A 57 -15.51 0.63 -5.08
CA SER A 57 -16.27 -0.57 -5.47
C SER A 57 -15.64 -1.41 -6.60
N ASN A 58 -14.48 -1.02 -7.11
CA ASN A 58 -13.72 -1.80 -8.09
C ASN A 58 -12.81 -2.85 -7.46
N SER A 59 -12.78 -2.92 -6.13
CA SER A 59 -12.07 -3.93 -5.36
C SER A 59 -13.01 -4.62 -4.37
N LEU A 60 -12.87 -5.92 -4.25
CA LEU A 60 -13.41 -6.69 -3.12
C LEU A 60 -12.38 -6.66 -2.00
N ILE A 61 -12.86 -6.71 -0.76
CA ILE A 61 -12.02 -6.70 0.43
C ILE A 61 -12.10 -8.07 1.08
N ILE A 62 -10.95 -8.65 1.42
CA ILE A 62 -10.88 -9.85 2.24
C ILE A 62 -10.95 -9.42 3.70
N GLU A 63 -12.16 -9.46 4.26
CA GLU A 63 -12.37 -9.14 5.67
C GLU A 63 -11.95 -10.33 6.54
N LEU A 64 -10.98 -10.10 7.41
CA LEU A 64 -10.44 -11.14 8.28
C LEU A 64 -11.20 -11.16 9.61
N LYS A 65 -11.73 -12.32 9.99
CA LYS A 65 -12.34 -12.53 11.31
C LYS A 65 -11.32 -12.45 12.44
N ASP A 66 -10.06 -12.82 12.15
CA ASP A 66 -8.95 -12.76 13.10
C ASP A 66 -7.78 -12.03 12.44
N ARG A 67 -7.54 -10.80 12.87
CA ARG A 67 -6.47 -9.92 12.33
C ARG A 67 -5.06 -10.44 12.61
N ARG A 68 -4.87 -11.37 13.56
CA ARG A 68 -3.58 -11.98 13.80
C ARG A 68 -3.04 -12.73 12.57
N TYR A 69 -3.92 -13.20 11.69
CA TYR A 69 -3.57 -13.86 10.44
C TYR A 69 -3.26 -12.90 9.28
N TYR A 70 -3.37 -11.58 9.49
CA TYR A 70 -3.27 -10.60 8.40
C TYR A 70 -1.97 -10.76 7.61
N GLU A 71 -0.81 -10.76 8.27
CA GLU A 71 0.48 -10.83 7.57
C GLU A 71 0.67 -12.17 6.83
N TYR A 72 0.24 -13.27 7.43
CA TYR A 72 0.28 -14.59 6.79
C TYR A 72 -0.60 -14.64 5.56
N LEU A 73 -1.86 -14.23 5.67
CA LEU A 73 -2.82 -14.24 4.57
C LEU A 73 -2.47 -13.23 3.48
N LYS A 74 -1.94 -12.06 3.86
CA LYS A 74 -1.40 -11.08 2.92
C LYS A 74 -0.34 -11.72 2.03
N GLN A 75 0.66 -12.39 2.61
CA GLN A 75 1.71 -13.04 1.83
C GLN A 75 1.16 -14.19 0.99
N TYR A 76 0.26 -15.00 1.55
CA TYR A 76 -0.38 -16.07 0.80
C TYR A 76 -1.05 -15.54 -0.47
N PHE A 77 -1.90 -14.53 -0.36
CA PHE A 77 -2.64 -13.96 -1.48
C PHE A 77 -1.75 -13.15 -2.44
N MET A 78 -0.69 -12.52 -1.97
CA MET A 78 0.28 -11.86 -2.84
C MET A 78 1.03 -12.86 -3.73
N LEU A 79 1.28 -14.07 -3.24
CA LEU A 79 1.90 -15.16 -3.99
C LEU A 79 0.91 -15.94 -4.87
N HIS A 80 -0.36 -16.02 -4.44
CA HIS A 80 -1.42 -16.78 -5.11
C HIS A 80 -2.49 -15.81 -5.63
N GLN A 81 -2.21 -15.22 -6.78
CA GLN A 81 -3.16 -14.33 -7.44
C GLN A 81 -4.42 -15.09 -7.89
N LEU A 82 -5.54 -14.39 -8.03
CA LEU A 82 -6.85 -15.00 -8.25
C LEU A 82 -7.38 -14.84 -9.69
N TYR A 83 -6.49 -14.69 -10.67
CA TYR A 83 -6.87 -14.47 -12.07
C TYR A 83 -7.77 -15.59 -12.63
N ASP A 84 -7.55 -16.84 -12.21
CA ASP A 84 -8.32 -18.00 -12.67
C ASP A 84 -9.79 -17.98 -12.21
N TYR A 85 -10.12 -17.14 -11.23
CA TYR A 85 -11.49 -16.95 -10.77
C TYR A 85 -12.24 -15.87 -11.55
N ALA A 86 -11.56 -15.16 -12.45
CA ALA A 86 -12.19 -14.14 -13.28
C ALA A 86 -13.01 -14.81 -14.40
N THR A 87 -14.25 -14.36 -14.57
CA THR A 87 -15.16 -14.85 -15.60
C THR A 87 -15.54 -13.73 -16.58
N GLY A 88 -15.86 -14.08 -17.82
CA GLY A 88 -16.20 -13.12 -18.88
C GLY A 88 -15.01 -12.83 -19.81
N SER A 89 -15.17 -13.14 -21.11
CA SER A 89 -14.10 -13.02 -22.10
C SER A 89 -13.82 -11.57 -22.53
N ALA A 90 -14.86 -10.75 -22.66
CA ALA A 90 -14.70 -9.36 -23.11
C ALA A 90 -14.38 -8.40 -21.96
N GLN A 91 -14.95 -8.64 -20.80
CA GLN A 91 -14.71 -7.85 -19.59
C GLN A 91 -14.66 -8.77 -18.38
N PRO A 92 -13.46 -9.29 -18.03
CA PRO A 92 -13.29 -10.18 -16.91
C PRO A 92 -13.81 -9.55 -15.61
N GLN A 93 -14.49 -10.36 -14.80
CA GLN A 93 -15.01 -9.95 -13.49
C GLN A 93 -14.84 -11.08 -12.47
N ILE A 94 -14.59 -10.69 -11.23
CA ILE A 94 -14.66 -11.56 -10.06
C ILE A 94 -15.83 -11.13 -9.20
N THR A 95 -16.62 -12.12 -8.78
CA THR A 95 -17.74 -11.93 -7.88
C THR A 95 -17.49 -12.67 -6.56
N ILE A 96 -18.19 -12.27 -5.50
CA ILE A 96 -18.15 -12.97 -4.20
C ILE A 96 -18.59 -14.44 -4.38
N ASP A 97 -19.62 -14.68 -5.19
CA ASP A 97 -20.08 -16.04 -5.46
C ASP A 97 -19.03 -16.88 -6.21
N GLY A 98 -18.29 -16.28 -7.14
CA GLY A 98 -17.19 -16.95 -7.85
C GLY A 98 -16.05 -17.37 -6.91
N LEU A 99 -15.86 -16.68 -5.81
CA LEU A 99 -14.84 -17.00 -4.79
C LEU A 99 -15.33 -17.95 -3.69
N ARG A 100 -16.60 -18.40 -3.73
CA ARG A 100 -17.21 -19.22 -2.66
C ARG A 100 -16.46 -20.54 -2.41
N HIS A 101 -15.84 -21.09 -3.44
CA HIS A 101 -15.08 -22.35 -3.37
C HIS A 101 -13.58 -22.15 -3.15
N LEU A 102 -13.15 -20.89 -2.99
CA LEU A 102 -11.75 -20.59 -2.67
C LEU A 102 -11.42 -21.15 -1.28
N THR A 103 -10.43 -22.02 -1.23
CA THR A 103 -9.91 -22.58 0.02
C THR A 103 -8.52 -22.01 0.27
N VAL A 104 -8.28 -21.63 1.50
CA VAL A 104 -7.01 -21.03 1.94
C VAL A 104 -6.45 -21.85 3.10
N PRO A 105 -5.14 -22.17 3.12
CA PRO A 105 -4.53 -22.80 4.29
C PRO A 105 -4.73 -21.94 5.53
N TYR A 106 -5.27 -22.53 6.57
CA TYR A 106 -5.56 -21.83 7.84
C TYR A 106 -5.05 -22.67 9.03
N PRO A 107 -3.71 -22.72 9.22
CA PRO A 107 -3.11 -23.48 10.30
C PRO A 107 -3.43 -22.88 11.68
N PRO A 108 -3.33 -23.62 12.78
CA PRO A 108 -3.41 -23.06 14.12
C PRO A 108 -2.41 -21.92 14.31
N PHE A 109 -2.87 -20.81 14.91
CA PHE A 109 -2.06 -19.59 15.01
C PHE A 109 -0.69 -19.81 15.67
N ASP A 110 -0.62 -20.66 16.66
CA ASP A 110 0.64 -20.95 17.39
C ASP A 110 1.75 -21.48 16.47
N LEU A 111 1.38 -22.19 15.38
CA LEU A 111 2.35 -22.69 14.41
C LEU A 111 2.94 -21.58 13.52
N ILE A 112 2.19 -20.51 13.29
CA ILE A 112 2.60 -19.43 12.41
C ILE A 112 2.92 -18.12 13.15
N LYS A 113 2.80 -18.08 14.45
CA LYS A 113 2.99 -16.88 15.29
C LYS A 113 4.35 -16.22 15.04
N THR A 114 5.43 -16.99 15.09
CA THR A 114 6.79 -16.47 14.88
C THR A 114 6.94 -15.90 13.46
N LEU A 115 6.50 -16.65 12.45
CA LEU A 115 6.51 -16.20 11.05
C LEU A 115 5.70 -14.90 10.88
N THR A 116 4.50 -14.85 11.43
CA THR A 116 3.62 -13.69 11.33
C THR A 116 4.25 -12.44 11.97
N ASN A 117 4.93 -12.59 13.11
CA ASN A 117 5.63 -11.49 13.77
C ASN A 117 6.82 -10.99 12.93
N GLN A 118 7.59 -11.91 12.33
CA GLN A 118 8.69 -11.54 11.41
C GLN A 118 8.17 -10.83 10.17
N LEU A 119 7.12 -11.34 9.55
CA LEU A 119 6.48 -10.71 8.40
C LEU A 119 5.96 -9.31 8.73
N LYS A 120 5.38 -9.14 9.93
CA LYS A 120 4.94 -7.83 10.39
C LYS A 120 6.11 -6.86 10.53
N ALA A 121 7.19 -7.25 11.17
CA ALA A 121 8.37 -6.40 11.33
C ALA A 121 8.94 -5.94 9.97
N ILE A 122 9.01 -6.86 8.99
CA ILE A 122 9.43 -6.54 7.61
C ILE A 122 8.44 -5.57 6.96
N SER A 123 7.15 -5.79 7.11
CA SER A 123 6.11 -4.91 6.55
C SER A 123 6.16 -3.51 7.14
N ASP A 124 6.36 -3.40 8.46
CA ASP A 124 6.50 -2.12 9.15
C ASP A 124 7.75 -1.37 8.67
N CYS A 125 8.88 -2.08 8.45
CA CYS A 125 10.10 -1.50 7.89
C CYS A 125 9.91 -1.00 6.45
N ILE A 126 9.27 -1.79 5.59
CA ILE A 126 8.95 -1.39 4.20
C ILE A 126 8.08 -0.13 4.21
N TYR A 127 7.03 -0.11 5.03
CA TYR A 127 6.13 1.03 5.13
C TYR A 127 6.84 2.30 5.62
N SER A 128 7.73 2.17 6.63
CA SER A 128 8.54 3.29 7.12
C SER A 128 9.46 3.84 6.04
N ASN A 129 10.14 2.96 5.31
CA ASN A 129 11.03 3.34 4.20
C ASN A 129 10.26 4.03 3.06
N ASP A 130 9.04 3.59 2.76
CA ASP A 130 8.20 4.23 1.73
C ASP A 130 7.79 5.66 2.14
N ILE A 131 7.45 5.88 3.41
CA ILE A 131 7.17 7.22 3.94
C ILE A 131 8.41 8.11 3.84
N GLU A 132 9.57 7.60 4.24
CA GLU A 132 10.84 8.35 4.15
C GLU A 132 11.19 8.69 2.70
N ASN A 133 11.07 7.73 1.77
CA ASN A 133 11.29 7.95 0.34
C ASN A 133 10.37 9.03 -0.23
N GLN A 134 9.10 9.06 0.18
CA GLN A 134 8.17 10.11 -0.23
C GLN A 134 8.60 11.47 0.32
N ALA A 135 9.03 11.55 1.58
CA ALA A 135 9.51 12.79 2.19
C ALA A 135 10.79 13.29 1.50
N LEU A 136 11.75 12.40 1.23
CA LEU A 136 12.99 12.73 0.50
C LEU A 136 12.69 13.19 -0.94
N SER A 137 11.74 12.58 -1.63
CA SER A 137 11.32 12.99 -2.97
C SER A 137 10.72 14.40 -2.94
N ARG A 138 9.83 14.70 -2.00
CA ARG A 138 9.27 16.05 -1.83
C ARG A 138 10.35 17.08 -1.52
N LEU A 139 11.30 16.74 -0.66
CA LEU A 139 12.43 17.60 -0.32
C LEU A 139 13.29 17.91 -1.55
N ARG A 140 13.67 16.87 -2.31
CA ARG A 140 14.41 17.01 -3.57
C ARG A 140 13.68 17.95 -4.54
N ASP A 141 12.39 17.70 -4.77
CA ASP A 141 11.59 18.43 -5.74
C ASP A 141 11.36 19.90 -5.33
N THR A 142 11.43 20.17 -4.02
CA THR A 142 11.37 21.53 -3.47
C THR A 142 12.72 22.25 -3.57
N LEU A 143 13.83 21.56 -3.29
CA LEU A 143 15.15 22.16 -3.22
C LEU A 143 15.80 22.33 -4.59
N LEU A 144 15.62 21.36 -5.50
CA LEU A 144 16.30 21.36 -6.79
C LEU A 144 16.03 22.62 -7.62
N PRO A 145 14.77 23.10 -7.79
CA PRO A 145 14.52 24.36 -8.50
C PRO A 145 15.19 25.56 -7.85
N LYS A 146 15.23 25.62 -6.51
CA LYS A 146 15.82 26.73 -5.76
C LYS A 146 17.35 26.76 -5.87
N LEU A 147 18.00 25.59 -5.92
CA LEU A 147 19.43 25.47 -6.18
C LEU A 147 19.77 25.90 -7.63
N MET A 148 18.95 25.44 -8.60
CA MET A 148 19.19 25.77 -10.02
C MET A 148 18.95 27.24 -10.34
N SER A 149 18.01 27.90 -9.66
CA SER A 149 17.75 29.34 -9.81
C SER A 149 18.74 30.24 -9.06
N GLY A 150 19.60 29.67 -8.21
CA GLY A 150 20.51 30.43 -7.35
C GLY A 150 19.82 31.10 -6.13
N GLU A 151 18.56 30.78 -5.87
CA GLU A 151 17.84 31.26 -4.66
C GLU A 151 18.53 30.71 -3.40
N ILE A 152 19.02 29.45 -3.46
CA ILE A 152 19.86 28.85 -2.43
C ILE A 152 21.31 28.83 -2.91
N ASP A 153 22.17 29.58 -2.26
CA ASP A 153 23.59 29.62 -2.52
C ASP A 153 24.31 28.60 -1.65
N VAL A 154 24.70 27.47 -2.23
CA VAL A 154 25.39 26.38 -1.51
C VAL A 154 26.77 26.78 -0.95
N SER A 155 27.42 27.85 -1.47
CA SER A 155 28.68 28.32 -0.95
C SER A 155 28.56 28.92 0.46
N LYS A 156 27.34 29.27 0.87
CA LYS A 156 27.03 29.84 2.20
C LYS A 156 26.51 28.80 3.19
N VAL A 157 26.38 27.53 2.78
CA VAL A 157 25.89 26.48 3.68
C VAL A 157 27.08 25.97 4.51
N ASP A 158 26.96 26.09 5.82
CA ASP A 158 27.93 25.53 6.75
C ASP A 158 27.75 24.02 6.86
N LEU A 159 28.62 23.26 6.23
CA LEU A 159 28.61 21.79 6.23
C LEU A 159 29.28 21.19 7.47
N THR A 160 29.91 21.98 8.33
CA THR A 160 30.63 21.48 9.51
C THR A 160 29.70 20.82 10.54
N GLN A 161 28.43 21.21 10.58
CA GLN A 161 27.44 20.58 11.46
C GLN A 161 26.92 19.22 10.95
N LEU A 162 27.01 18.96 9.65
CA LEU A 162 26.53 17.69 9.06
C LEU A 162 27.50 16.54 9.29
N THR A 163 28.81 16.84 9.40
CA THR A 163 29.85 15.83 9.62
C THR A 163 29.95 15.39 11.08
N ASN A 164 29.49 16.20 12.04
CA ASN A 164 29.60 15.88 13.46
C ASN A 164 28.50 14.94 13.98
N ASN A 165 27.39 14.78 13.26
CA ASN A 165 26.27 13.93 13.70
C ASN A 165 26.37 12.46 13.25
N HIS A 166 27.29 12.12 12.34
CA HIS A 166 27.39 10.73 11.81
C HIS A 166 28.64 9.96 12.28
N LEU A 167 29.51 10.55 13.08
CA LEU A 167 30.76 9.88 13.55
C LEU A 167 30.78 9.62 15.05
N ALA A 168 29.71 9.92 15.79
CA ALA A 168 29.66 9.74 17.24
C ALA A 168 29.04 8.42 17.73
N ASP A 169 28.47 7.60 16.82
CA ASP A 169 27.69 6.38 17.17
C ASP A 169 28.26 5.08 16.54
N TYR A 170 29.59 4.99 16.33
CA TYR A 170 30.24 3.71 16.00
C TYR A 170 31.43 3.44 16.92
#